data_50adc3e626aa112f12e39f90974cd200
#
_entry.id   50adc3e626aa112f12e39f90974cd200
#
_cell.length_a   1.000
_cell.length_b   1.000
_cell.length_c   1.000
_cell.angle_alpha   90.00
_cell.angle_beta   90.00
_cell.angle_gamma   90.00
#
_symmetry.space_group_name_H-M   'P 1'
#
loop_
_entity.id
_entity.type
_entity.pdbx_description
1 polymer ?
#
loop_
_entity_poly.entity_id
_entity_poly.type
_entity_poly.pdbx_seq_one_letter_code
_entity_poly.pdbx_strand_id
1 'polypeptide(L)'
;MPKIYLVEDNFLHREYLYKQISGVIAEKNIYFDLVPVVDIPVFIRSLSDTKISDTDIFFLDIDLSSFLNGIQIGEIIRKYNENCFLIFVTAELNQGIDILNLRINPFAYILKENNAITSITRQLTNTFDEIIEHLNPSNEKKNISVTSRGQIHIFKESDINYIQTIEGNRYSALFKLINDEIVLGTTIAKL
;
A
#
# COMPACT_ATOMS: atom_id res chain seq x y z
N MET A 1 14.17 -0.90 11.28
CA MET A 1 13.12 -1.91 11.04
C MET A 1 11.81 -1.15 10.89
N PRO A 2 11.01 -1.40 9.86
CA PRO A 2 9.71 -0.75 9.69
C PRO A 2 8.81 -1.05 10.88
N LYS A 3 7.96 -0.08 11.25
CA LYS A 3 7.07 -0.20 12.39
C LYS A 3 5.62 -0.27 11.96
N ILE A 4 4.84 -1.00 12.73
CA ILE A 4 3.38 -1.02 12.64
C ILE A 4 2.84 -0.43 13.93
N TYR A 5 2.22 0.73 13.83
CA TYR A 5 1.55 1.36 14.97
C TYR A 5 0.07 0.97 14.98
N LEU A 6 -0.40 0.44 16.10
CA LEU A 6 -1.80 0.09 16.30
C LEU A 6 -2.43 1.07 17.29
N VAL A 7 -3.24 1.99 16.78
CA VAL A 7 -3.92 3.04 17.55
C VAL A 7 -5.39 2.66 17.73
N GLU A 8 -5.71 2.16 18.88
CA GLU A 8 -7.03 1.70 19.30
C GLU A 8 -7.13 1.91 20.83
N ASP A 9 -8.12 2.62 21.30
CA ASP A 9 -8.27 2.93 22.74
C ASP A 9 -8.94 1.81 23.52
N ASN A 10 -9.83 1.04 22.90
CA ASN A 10 -10.44 -0.11 23.54
C ASN A 10 -9.44 -1.25 23.70
N PHE A 11 -9.15 -1.61 24.95
CA PHE A 11 -8.17 -2.64 25.27
C PHE A 11 -8.47 -3.99 24.60
N LEU A 12 -9.73 -4.45 24.61
CA LEU A 12 -10.12 -5.75 24.05
C LEU A 12 -9.98 -5.76 22.52
N HIS A 13 -10.38 -4.67 21.86
CA HIS A 13 -10.22 -4.52 20.41
C HIS A 13 -8.74 -4.44 20.04
N ARG A 14 -7.94 -3.69 20.78
CA ARG A 14 -6.50 -3.58 20.56
C ARG A 14 -5.80 -4.94 20.68
N GLU A 15 -6.08 -5.70 21.73
CA GLU A 15 -5.52 -7.05 21.92
C GLU A 15 -5.96 -8.01 20.80
N TYR A 16 -7.22 -7.92 20.39
CA TYR A 16 -7.73 -8.71 19.29
C TYR A 16 -7.01 -8.39 17.98
N LEU A 17 -6.96 -7.11 17.58
CA LEU A 17 -6.27 -6.66 16.37
C LEU A 17 -4.77 -6.98 16.41
N TYR A 18 -4.13 -6.78 17.57
CA TYR A 18 -2.73 -7.14 17.77
C TYR A 18 -2.47 -8.62 17.44
N LYS A 19 -3.32 -9.53 17.94
CA LYS A 19 -3.19 -10.97 17.64
C LYS A 19 -3.40 -11.27 16.15
N GLN A 20 -4.40 -10.65 15.52
CA GLN A 20 -4.66 -10.86 14.10
C GLN A 20 -3.49 -10.37 13.25
N ILE A 21 -3.01 -9.16 13.49
CA ILE A 21 -1.86 -8.57 12.77
C ILE A 21 -0.60 -9.42 12.99
N SER A 22 -0.31 -9.79 14.24
CA SER A 22 0.84 -10.66 14.56
C SER A 22 0.76 -12.01 13.85
N GLY A 23 -0.44 -12.59 13.72
CA GLY A 23 -0.67 -13.84 12.99
C GLY A 23 -0.33 -13.69 11.51
N VAL A 24 -0.80 -12.63 10.86
CA VAL A 24 -0.53 -12.35 9.45
C VAL A 24 0.95 -12.09 9.20
N ILE A 25 1.61 -11.31 10.08
CA ILE A 25 3.06 -11.05 10.01
C ILE A 25 3.85 -12.36 10.07
N ALA A 26 3.49 -13.25 10.99
CA ALA A 26 4.14 -14.55 11.16
C ALA A 26 3.90 -15.47 9.96
N GLU A 27 2.66 -15.56 9.47
CA GLU A 27 2.30 -16.37 8.30
C GLU A 27 3.05 -15.95 7.04
N LYS A 28 3.18 -14.64 6.81
CA LYS A 28 3.87 -14.08 5.64
C LYS A 28 5.39 -14.01 5.81
N ASN A 29 5.92 -14.38 6.98
CA ASN A 29 7.36 -14.31 7.31
C ASN A 29 7.97 -12.92 7.02
N ILE A 30 7.25 -11.86 7.40
CA ILE A 30 7.68 -10.47 7.24
C ILE A 30 8.16 -9.89 8.57
N TYR A 31 9.12 -8.96 8.51
CA TYR A 31 9.77 -8.41 9.69
C TYR A 31 9.32 -6.96 9.92
N PHE A 32 8.36 -6.78 10.82
CA PHE A 32 7.89 -5.49 11.32
C PHE A 32 7.91 -5.47 12.84
N ASP A 33 8.13 -4.29 13.40
CA ASP A 33 7.99 -4.04 14.84
C ASP A 33 6.54 -3.58 15.11
N LEU A 34 5.73 -4.46 15.71
CA LEU A 34 4.33 -4.15 16.03
C LEU A 34 4.23 -3.46 17.38
N VAL A 35 3.86 -2.18 17.35
CA VAL A 35 3.81 -1.26 18.49
C VAL A 35 2.35 -0.92 18.82
N PRO A 36 1.74 -1.55 19.84
CA PRO A 36 0.43 -1.13 20.32
C PRO A 36 0.54 0.22 21.04
N VAL A 37 -0.26 1.19 20.61
CA VAL A 37 -0.30 2.52 21.22
C VAL A 37 -1.23 2.49 22.42
N VAL A 38 -0.66 2.53 23.62
CA VAL A 38 -1.42 2.51 24.89
C VAL A 38 -1.82 3.92 25.34
N ASP A 39 -0.94 4.90 25.13
CA ASP A 39 -1.18 6.31 25.48
C ASP A 39 -1.22 7.15 24.21
N ILE A 40 -2.43 7.35 23.70
CA ILE A 40 -2.66 8.09 22.44
C ILE A 40 -2.18 9.56 22.54
N PRO A 41 -2.45 10.32 23.61
CA PRO A 41 -1.90 11.67 23.79
C PRO A 41 -0.37 11.73 23.76
N VAL A 42 0.32 10.79 24.39
CA VAL A 42 1.79 10.70 24.35
C VAL A 42 2.26 10.35 22.95
N PHE A 43 1.63 9.40 22.29
CA PHE A 43 1.93 9.03 20.91
C PHE A 43 1.82 10.21 19.96
N ILE A 44 0.71 10.98 20.01
CA ILE A 44 0.51 12.15 19.13
C ILE A 44 1.62 13.19 19.34
N ARG A 45 1.98 13.47 20.60
CA ARG A 45 3.08 14.40 20.89
C ARG A 45 4.42 13.92 20.36
N SER A 46 4.66 12.61 20.41
CA SER A 46 5.92 12.02 19.93
C SER A 46 6.08 12.04 18.41
N LEU A 47 5.00 12.23 17.64
CA LEU A 47 5.06 12.26 16.18
C LEU A 47 5.94 13.39 15.65
N SER A 48 6.02 14.55 16.36
CA SER A 48 6.90 15.66 15.96
C SER A 48 8.39 15.31 16.03
N ASP A 49 8.76 14.40 16.93
CA ASP A 49 10.15 14.02 17.19
C ASP A 49 10.50 12.65 16.57
N THR A 50 9.49 11.96 16.04
CA THR A 50 9.64 10.64 15.42
C THR A 50 9.86 10.78 13.92
N LYS A 51 10.97 10.21 13.41
CA LYS A 51 11.15 10.08 11.97
C LYS A 51 10.27 8.94 11.45
N ILE A 52 9.13 9.30 10.84
CA ILE A 52 8.24 8.34 10.18
C ILE A 52 8.87 7.93 8.86
N SER A 53 8.99 6.62 8.62
CA SER A 53 9.46 6.04 7.36
C SER A 53 8.31 5.85 6.38
N ASP A 54 8.60 5.89 5.06
CA ASP A 54 7.63 5.53 4.01
C ASP A 54 7.15 4.07 4.11
N THR A 55 7.91 3.23 4.82
CA THR A 55 7.58 1.83 5.06
C THR A 55 6.82 1.59 6.37
N ASP A 56 6.60 2.62 7.19
CA ASP A 56 5.82 2.48 8.42
C ASP A 56 4.33 2.37 8.12
N ILE A 57 3.63 1.60 8.94
CA ILE A 57 2.21 1.28 8.80
C ILE A 57 1.48 1.77 10.04
N PHE A 58 0.35 2.45 9.84
CA PHE A 58 -0.50 2.93 10.92
C PHE A 58 -1.90 2.34 10.78
N PHE A 59 -2.29 1.48 11.72
CA PHE A 59 -3.66 1.05 11.89
C PHE A 59 -4.35 2.00 12.87
N LEU A 60 -5.34 2.73 12.41
CA LEU A 60 -6.03 3.78 13.16
C LEU A 60 -7.50 3.41 13.32
N ASP A 61 -7.96 3.23 14.56
CA ASP A 61 -9.40 3.27 14.81
C ASP A 61 -9.91 4.69 14.62
N ILE A 62 -11.06 4.83 13.98
CA ILE A 62 -11.68 6.13 13.76
C ILE A 62 -12.36 6.61 15.04
N ASP A 63 -13.05 5.72 15.74
CA ASP A 63 -13.87 6.02 16.91
C ASP A 63 -13.09 5.95 18.22
N LEU A 64 -12.09 6.81 18.34
CA LEU A 64 -11.28 6.89 19.55
C LEU A 64 -11.97 7.79 20.60
N SER A 65 -12.07 7.29 21.85
CA SER A 65 -12.53 8.08 23.00
C SER A 65 -11.45 9.06 23.50
N SER A 66 -10.69 9.64 22.56
CA SER A 66 -9.62 10.60 22.82
C SER A 66 -10.03 11.99 22.36
N PHE A 67 -9.22 13.04 22.65
CA PHE A 67 -9.48 14.40 22.19
C PHE A 67 -9.36 14.57 20.66
N LEU A 68 -8.75 13.60 19.97
CA LEU A 68 -8.71 13.50 18.52
C LEU A 68 -9.26 12.13 18.10
N ASN A 69 -10.00 12.10 17.00
CA ASN A 69 -10.40 10.85 16.36
C ASN A 69 -9.27 10.32 15.45
N GLY A 70 -9.42 9.09 14.96
CA GLY A 70 -8.40 8.48 14.09
C GLY A 70 -8.15 9.25 12.79
N ILE A 71 -9.16 9.92 12.25
CA ILE A 71 -9.02 10.73 11.02
C ILE A 71 -8.09 11.91 11.28
N GLN A 72 -8.30 12.65 12.38
CA GLN A 72 -7.46 13.77 12.77
C GLN A 72 -6.01 13.33 13.07
N ILE A 73 -5.83 12.14 13.66
CA ILE A 73 -4.50 11.56 13.84
C ILE A 73 -3.85 11.25 12.49
N GLY A 74 -4.62 10.69 11.54
CA GLY A 74 -4.16 10.47 10.17
C GLY A 74 -3.71 11.76 9.47
N GLU A 75 -4.44 12.86 9.63
CA GLU A 75 -4.04 14.20 9.12
C GLU A 75 -2.71 14.67 9.73
N ILE A 76 -2.52 14.45 11.03
CA ILE A 76 -1.25 14.79 11.70
C ILE A 76 -0.11 13.94 11.14
N ILE A 77 -0.29 12.64 10.99
CA ILE A 77 0.73 11.74 10.43
C ILE A 77 1.11 12.19 9.00
N ARG A 78 0.13 12.53 8.17
CA ARG A 78 0.36 13.02 6.78
C ARG A 78 1.17 14.32 6.72
N LYS A 79 1.11 15.18 7.73
CA LYS A 79 1.98 16.38 7.81
C LYS A 79 3.46 16.02 7.98
N TYR A 80 3.77 14.87 8.57
CA TYR A 80 5.13 14.41 8.80
C TYR A 80 5.62 13.44 7.73
N ASN A 81 4.72 12.63 7.13
CA ASN A 81 5.04 11.71 6.06
C ASN A 81 3.82 11.47 5.15
N GLU A 82 3.97 11.76 3.87
CA GLU A 82 2.90 11.61 2.87
C GLU A 82 2.78 10.19 2.33
N ASN A 83 3.84 9.36 2.43
CA ASN A 83 3.96 8.08 1.76
C ASN A 83 3.71 6.86 2.67
N CYS A 84 3.83 7.00 4.00
CA CYS A 84 3.60 5.89 4.92
C CYS A 84 2.20 5.29 4.76
N PHE A 85 2.00 4.04 5.13
CA PHE A 85 0.73 3.35 4.98
C PHE A 85 -0.23 3.74 6.10
N LEU A 86 -1.36 4.38 5.75
CA LEU A 86 -2.46 4.64 6.68
C LEU A 86 -3.61 3.69 6.40
N ILE A 87 -4.02 2.94 7.41
CA ILE A 87 -5.09 1.96 7.35
C ILE A 87 -6.11 2.31 8.43
N PHE A 88 -7.32 2.64 8.03
CA PHE A 88 -8.40 2.87 8.99
C PHE A 88 -9.12 1.56 9.31
N VAL A 89 -9.37 1.33 10.59
CA VAL A 89 -10.10 0.17 11.11
C VAL A 89 -11.28 0.67 11.93
N THR A 90 -12.51 0.46 11.47
CA THR A 90 -13.71 1.02 12.11
C THR A 90 -14.90 0.10 12.05
N ALA A 91 -15.85 0.31 12.94
CA ALA A 91 -17.15 -0.36 12.91
C ALA A 91 -18.17 0.34 11.97
N GLU A 92 -17.90 1.58 11.53
CA GLU A 92 -18.86 2.40 10.78
C GLU A 92 -18.53 2.48 9.28
N LEU A 93 -19.50 2.16 8.43
CA LEU A 93 -19.40 2.22 6.98
C LEU A 93 -19.41 3.65 6.40
N ASN A 94 -20.04 4.60 7.09
CA ASN A 94 -20.37 5.90 6.50
C ASN A 94 -19.23 6.93 6.56
N GLN A 95 -18.17 6.69 7.30
CA GLN A 95 -17.06 7.64 7.49
C GLN A 95 -16.05 7.66 6.34
N GLY A 96 -16.13 6.69 5.42
CA GLY A 96 -15.23 6.61 4.27
C GLY A 96 -15.30 7.81 3.33
N ILE A 97 -16.46 8.47 3.21
CA ILE A 97 -16.68 9.64 2.36
C ILE A 97 -15.94 10.87 2.94
N ASP A 98 -15.96 11.03 4.26
CA ASP A 98 -15.28 12.15 4.92
C ASP A 98 -13.76 12.03 4.77
N ILE A 99 -13.23 10.82 4.86
CA ILE A 99 -11.79 10.52 4.66
C ILE A 99 -11.33 10.88 3.24
N LEU A 100 -12.13 10.56 2.21
CA LEU A 100 -11.83 10.90 0.82
C LEU A 100 -11.75 12.42 0.60
N ASN A 101 -12.62 13.18 1.26
CA ASN A 101 -12.66 14.65 1.16
C ASN A 101 -11.46 15.34 1.82
N LEU A 102 -10.85 14.72 2.83
CA LEU A 102 -9.76 15.31 3.61
C LEU A 102 -8.37 15.15 3.00
N ARG A 103 -8.24 14.50 1.82
CA ARG A 103 -6.96 14.25 1.13
C ARG A 103 -5.92 13.50 1.98
N ILE A 104 -6.38 12.69 2.95
CA ILE A 104 -5.50 11.87 3.80
C ILE A 104 -4.88 10.73 3.01
N ASN A 105 -5.50 10.35 1.89
CA ASN A 105 -5.08 9.28 1.01
C ASN A 105 -4.78 7.98 1.78
N PRO A 106 -5.81 7.34 2.41
CA PRO A 106 -5.61 6.08 3.12
C PRO A 106 -5.22 4.98 2.13
N PHE A 107 -4.36 4.08 2.57
CA PHE A 107 -4.00 2.90 1.80
C PHE A 107 -5.13 1.86 1.79
N ALA A 108 -5.77 1.66 2.93
CA ALA A 108 -6.89 0.73 3.08
C ALA A 108 -7.89 1.19 4.15
N TYR A 109 -9.10 0.63 4.03
CA TYR A 109 -10.18 0.79 4.99
C TYR A 109 -10.72 -0.58 5.36
N ILE A 110 -10.60 -0.95 6.63
CA ILE A 110 -10.99 -2.25 7.17
C ILE A 110 -12.20 -2.09 8.08
N LEU A 111 -13.24 -2.87 7.81
CA LEU A 111 -14.44 -2.88 8.63
C LEU A 111 -14.33 -3.90 9.76
N LYS A 112 -14.62 -3.45 10.99
CA LYS A 112 -14.81 -4.29 12.16
C LYS A 112 -16.22 -4.92 12.08
N GLU A 113 -16.38 -6.02 11.34
CA GLU A 113 -17.68 -6.72 11.29
C GLU A 113 -17.93 -7.49 12.58
N ASN A 114 -19.13 -7.31 13.15
CA ASN A 114 -19.50 -7.90 14.45
C ASN A 114 -19.64 -9.44 14.46
N ASN A 115 -19.60 -10.12 13.30
CA ASN A 115 -19.96 -11.55 13.23
C ASN A 115 -18.99 -12.46 12.45
N ALA A 116 -17.84 -11.99 11.98
CA ALA A 116 -16.94 -12.84 11.20
C ALA A 116 -15.46 -12.57 11.48
N ILE A 117 -14.89 -13.32 12.42
CA ILE A 117 -13.44 -13.42 12.66
C ILE A 117 -12.69 -13.63 11.34
N THR A 118 -13.25 -14.43 10.44
CA THR A 118 -12.70 -14.68 9.10
C THR A 118 -12.67 -13.44 8.20
N SER A 119 -13.54 -12.44 8.40
CA SER A 119 -13.58 -11.23 7.58
C SER A 119 -12.41 -10.30 7.88
N ILE A 120 -12.13 -9.98 9.14
CA ILE A 120 -11.00 -9.09 9.52
C ILE A 120 -9.67 -9.71 9.14
N THR A 121 -9.44 -10.99 9.46
CA THR A 121 -8.20 -11.68 9.10
C THR A 121 -7.98 -11.66 7.59
N ARG A 122 -9.02 -11.92 6.80
CA ARG A 122 -8.94 -11.88 5.35
C ARG A 122 -8.64 -10.47 4.82
N GLN A 123 -9.27 -9.43 5.37
CA GLN A 123 -9.01 -8.05 4.99
C GLN A 123 -7.55 -7.67 5.32
N LEU A 124 -7.06 -8.02 6.51
CA LEU A 124 -5.67 -7.82 6.91
C LEU A 124 -4.70 -8.56 5.97
N THR A 125 -4.96 -9.84 5.67
CA THR A 125 -4.13 -10.64 4.77
C THR A 125 -4.00 -9.98 3.40
N ASN A 126 -5.12 -9.57 2.80
CA ASN A 126 -5.13 -8.87 1.51
C ASN A 126 -4.38 -7.53 1.57
N THR A 127 -4.62 -6.73 2.62
CA THR A 127 -3.94 -5.45 2.82
C THR A 127 -2.42 -5.62 2.94
N PHE A 128 -1.96 -6.64 3.68
CA PHE A 128 -0.52 -6.93 3.75
C PHE A 128 0.05 -7.43 2.43
N ASP A 129 -0.70 -8.20 1.62
CA ASP A 129 -0.26 -8.61 0.29
C ASP A 129 -0.03 -7.39 -0.62
N GLU A 130 -0.96 -6.44 -0.60
CA GLU A 130 -0.85 -5.18 -1.35
C GLU A 130 0.32 -4.32 -0.87
N ILE A 131 0.55 -4.22 0.46
CA ILE A 131 1.70 -3.51 1.04
C ILE A 131 3.02 -4.16 0.60
N ILE A 132 3.12 -5.50 0.68
CA ILE A 132 4.31 -6.24 0.26
C ILE A 132 4.58 -6.02 -1.23
N GLU A 133 3.54 -6.05 -2.07
CA GLU A 133 3.66 -5.75 -3.50
C GLU A 133 4.16 -4.33 -3.72
N HIS A 134 3.67 -3.36 -2.96
CA HIS A 134 4.08 -1.95 -3.03
C HIS A 134 5.51 -1.72 -2.55
N LEU A 135 5.96 -2.44 -1.52
CA LEU A 135 7.32 -2.33 -0.99
C LEU A 135 8.37 -3.07 -1.82
N ASN A 136 7.97 -3.99 -2.69
CA ASN A 136 8.85 -4.71 -3.60
C ASN A 136 8.88 -4.02 -4.98
N PRO A 137 9.83 -3.12 -5.25
CA PRO A 137 9.90 -2.39 -6.53
C PRO A 137 10.17 -3.32 -7.74
N SER A 138 10.57 -4.59 -7.50
CA SER A 138 10.66 -5.61 -8.54
C SER A 138 9.28 -6.06 -9.06
N ASN A 139 8.19 -5.73 -8.37
CA ASN A 139 6.81 -6.01 -8.77
C ASN A 139 6.06 -4.78 -9.31
N GLU A 140 6.68 -3.61 -9.41
CA GLU A 140 6.12 -2.60 -10.27
C GLU A 140 5.96 -3.25 -11.66
N LYS A 141 4.73 -3.53 -12.03
CA LYS A 141 4.36 -3.90 -13.40
C LYS A 141 4.72 -2.69 -14.28
N LYS A 142 6.01 -2.48 -14.52
CA LYS A 142 6.46 -1.46 -15.46
C LYS A 142 5.87 -1.82 -16.80
N ASN A 143 4.84 -1.09 -17.17
CA ASN A 143 4.27 -1.20 -18.48
C ASN A 143 5.10 -0.34 -19.44
N ILE A 144 5.63 -0.97 -20.45
CA ILE A 144 6.28 -0.27 -21.56
C ILE A 144 5.21 0.01 -22.61
N SER A 145 4.93 1.28 -22.86
CA SER A 145 4.01 1.69 -23.93
C SER A 145 4.77 2.07 -25.18
N VAL A 146 4.39 1.47 -26.31
CA VAL A 146 4.99 1.73 -27.61
C VAL A 146 3.90 2.17 -28.59
N THR A 147 4.06 3.34 -29.18
CA THR A 147 3.15 3.80 -30.25
C THR A 147 3.68 3.34 -31.59
N SER A 148 2.90 2.56 -32.34
CA SER A 148 3.20 2.09 -33.66
C SER A 148 2.02 2.31 -34.59
N ARG A 149 2.20 3.01 -35.71
CA ARG A 149 1.16 3.30 -36.68
C ARG A 149 -0.14 3.87 -36.10
N GLY A 150 -0.02 4.72 -35.08
CA GLY A 150 -1.17 5.34 -34.39
C GLY A 150 -1.89 4.44 -33.37
N GLN A 151 -1.41 3.22 -33.15
CA GLN A 151 -1.89 2.32 -32.11
C GLN A 151 -0.90 2.30 -30.95
N ILE A 152 -1.43 2.24 -29.72
CA ILE A 152 -0.62 2.10 -28.50
C ILE A 152 -0.60 0.61 -28.12
N HIS A 153 0.60 0.05 -28.07
CA HIS A 153 0.87 -1.30 -27.58
C HIS A 153 1.42 -1.18 -26.16
N ILE A 154 0.84 -1.91 -25.22
CA ILE A 154 1.27 -1.92 -23.82
C ILE A 154 1.80 -3.32 -23.49
N PHE A 155 3.04 -3.39 -23.04
CA PHE A 155 3.70 -4.62 -22.62
C PHE A 155 4.07 -4.52 -21.14
N LYS A 156 3.96 -5.60 -20.41
CA LYS A 156 4.60 -5.69 -19.10
C LYS A 156 6.11 -5.88 -19.31
N GLU A 157 6.93 -5.11 -18.61
CA GLU A 157 8.39 -5.27 -18.68
C GLU A 157 8.82 -6.71 -18.42
N SER A 158 8.15 -7.39 -17.46
CA SER A 158 8.38 -8.80 -17.14
C SER A 158 8.15 -9.78 -18.30
N ASP A 159 7.33 -9.41 -19.27
CA ASP A 159 6.99 -10.26 -20.42
C ASP A 159 7.96 -10.08 -21.59
N ILE A 160 8.86 -9.08 -21.52
CA ILE A 160 9.82 -8.77 -22.58
C ILE A 160 11.17 -9.41 -22.26
N ASN A 161 11.61 -10.34 -23.12
CA ASN A 161 12.95 -10.93 -23.02
C ASN A 161 14.03 -9.94 -23.52
N TYR A 162 13.79 -9.36 -24.70
CA TYR A 162 14.67 -8.34 -25.27
C TYR A 162 13.96 -7.56 -26.38
N ILE A 163 14.52 -6.40 -26.71
CA ILE A 163 14.12 -5.56 -27.84
C ILE A 163 15.35 -5.35 -28.71
N GLN A 164 15.22 -5.60 -30.00
CA GLN A 164 16.33 -5.38 -30.94
C GLN A 164 15.89 -4.61 -32.19
N THR A 165 16.80 -3.89 -32.77
CA THR A 165 16.62 -3.27 -34.07
C THR A 165 16.67 -4.32 -35.18
N ILE A 166 15.89 -4.11 -36.26
CA ILE A 166 15.89 -4.99 -37.39
C ILE A 166 16.94 -4.44 -38.40
N GLU A 167 17.87 -5.31 -38.78
CA GLU A 167 18.90 -4.96 -39.75
C GLU A 167 18.26 -4.52 -41.09
N GLY A 168 18.69 -3.39 -41.61
CA GLY A 168 18.12 -2.81 -42.83
C GLY A 168 16.83 -2.00 -42.65
N ASN A 169 16.24 -1.98 -41.45
CA ASN A 169 15.01 -1.22 -41.16
C ASN A 169 15.15 -0.37 -39.91
N ARG A 170 15.55 0.88 -40.06
CA ARG A 170 15.77 1.83 -38.92
C ARG A 170 14.50 2.25 -38.18
N TYR A 171 13.34 1.96 -38.74
CA TYR A 171 12.04 2.40 -38.21
C TYR A 171 11.21 1.24 -37.65
N SER A 172 11.84 0.09 -37.37
CA SER A 172 11.17 -1.06 -36.81
C SER A 172 12.03 -1.73 -35.75
N ALA A 173 11.39 -2.21 -34.70
CA ALA A 173 12.01 -2.98 -33.65
C ALA A 173 11.26 -4.31 -33.43
N LEU A 174 12.00 -5.36 -33.16
CA LEU A 174 11.48 -6.66 -32.74
C LEU A 174 11.42 -6.68 -31.23
N PHE A 175 10.24 -6.91 -30.70
CA PHE A 175 9.97 -7.19 -29.29
C PHE A 175 9.84 -8.70 -29.13
N LYS A 176 10.82 -9.33 -28.50
CA LYS A 176 10.77 -10.74 -28.14
C LYS A 176 10.15 -10.86 -26.75
N LEU A 177 8.96 -11.45 -26.71
CA LEU A 177 8.22 -11.72 -25.49
C LEU A 177 8.49 -13.17 -25.04
N ILE A 178 8.08 -13.49 -23.81
CA ILE A 178 8.24 -14.86 -23.25
C ILE A 178 7.59 -15.92 -24.16
N ASN A 179 6.40 -15.65 -24.66
CA ASN A 179 5.61 -16.60 -25.45
C ASN A 179 5.30 -16.14 -26.87
N ASP A 180 5.82 -14.97 -27.31
CA ASP A 180 5.50 -14.40 -28.61
C ASP A 180 6.61 -13.48 -29.11
N GLU A 181 6.50 -13.04 -30.37
CA GLU A 181 7.33 -11.97 -30.92
C GLU A 181 6.50 -11.04 -31.78
N ILE A 182 6.77 -9.74 -31.68
CA ILE A 182 6.05 -8.73 -32.44
C ILE A 182 7.02 -7.69 -33.02
N VAL A 183 6.81 -7.34 -34.27
CA VAL A 183 7.54 -6.28 -34.95
C VAL A 183 6.70 -5.00 -34.96
N LEU A 184 7.21 -3.96 -34.33
CA LEU A 184 6.55 -2.67 -34.28
C LEU A 184 7.34 -1.62 -35.07
N GLY A 185 6.61 -0.79 -35.83
CA GLY A 185 7.17 0.39 -36.50
C GLY A 185 7.47 1.48 -35.47
N THR A 186 8.65 1.42 -34.86
CA THR A 186 9.14 2.39 -33.89
C THR A 186 10.64 2.54 -33.96
N THR A 187 11.16 3.67 -33.50
CA THR A 187 12.59 3.88 -33.29
C THR A 187 12.92 3.68 -31.86
N ILE A 188 13.96 2.88 -31.56
CA ILE A 188 14.51 2.80 -30.20
C ILE A 188 15.28 4.11 -30.00
N ALA A 189 14.61 5.12 -29.42
CA ALA A 189 15.30 6.26 -28.86
C ALA A 189 16.00 5.80 -27.58
N LYS A 190 17.22 6.27 -27.33
CA LYS A 190 17.89 6.02 -26.04
C LYS A 190 16.94 6.42 -24.92
N LEU A 191 16.52 5.45 -24.11
CA LEU A 191 15.91 5.64 -22.80
C LEU A 191 16.92 6.23 -21.84
#